data_d267728343f9c91bbbe8f9fbbb8c301c
#
_entry.id   d267728343f9c91bbbe8f9fbbb8c301c
#
_cell.length_a   1.000
_cell.length_b   1.000
_cell.length_c   1.000
_cell.angle_alpha   90.00
_cell.angle_beta   90.00
_cell.angle_gamma   90.00
#
_symmetry.space_group_name_H-M   'P 1'
#
loop_
_entity.id
_entity.type
_entity.pdbx_description
1 polymer ?
#
loop_
_entity_poly.entity_id
_entity_poly.type
_entity_poly.pdbx_seq_one_letter_code
_entity_poly.pdbx_strand_id
1 'polypeptide(L)' 'MDFRSLTVKDCFANPQCKAIIEQYAPQIMKYPIKLFNRKSCGEIFDLVVSKKIVPEDVAKAIEARINEIL' A
#
# COMPACT_ATOMS: atom_id res chain seq x y z
N MET A 1 -12.64 2.14 9.40
CA MET A 1 -11.45 1.32 9.03
C MET A 1 -10.50 2.19 8.23
N ASP A 2 -9.22 2.10 8.46
CA ASP A 2 -8.27 2.89 7.69
C ASP A 2 -7.26 1.98 6.97
N PHE A 3 -6.54 2.58 6.02
CA PHE A 3 -5.59 1.88 5.19
C PHE A 3 -4.51 1.13 6.00
N ARG A 4 -4.01 1.77 7.05
CA ARG A 4 -2.91 1.19 7.84
C ARG A 4 -3.32 -0.07 8.59
N SER A 5 -4.61 -0.21 8.87
CA SER A 5 -5.16 -1.38 9.57
C SER A 5 -5.45 -2.55 8.63
N LEU A 6 -5.56 -2.30 7.34
CA LEU A 6 -5.78 -3.36 6.36
C LEU A 6 -4.58 -4.26 6.26
N THR A 7 -4.82 -5.57 6.07
CA THR A 7 -3.72 -6.45 5.68
C THR A 7 -3.39 -6.22 4.22
N VAL A 8 -2.18 -6.57 3.83
CA VAL A 8 -1.75 -6.48 2.43
C VAL A 8 -2.71 -7.31 1.55
N LYS A 9 -3.11 -8.48 2.02
CA LYS A 9 -4.06 -9.34 1.30
C LYS A 9 -5.37 -8.60 1.03
N ASP A 10 -5.97 -7.99 2.05
CA ASP A 10 -7.25 -7.29 1.91
C ASP A 10 -7.12 -6.07 1.01
N CYS A 11 -6.03 -5.34 1.12
CA CYS A 11 -5.77 -4.18 0.27
C CYS A 11 -5.72 -4.57 -1.21
N PHE A 12 -4.97 -5.61 -1.54
CA PHE A 12 -4.83 -6.02 -2.94
C PHE A 12 -6.03 -6.83 -3.44
N ALA A 13 -6.89 -7.30 -2.56
CA ALA A 13 -8.16 -7.91 -2.95
C ALA A 13 -9.19 -6.86 -3.35
N ASN A 14 -9.02 -5.62 -2.91
CA ASN A 14 -9.91 -4.52 -3.26
C ASN A 14 -9.40 -3.86 -4.56
N PRO A 15 -10.17 -3.95 -5.67
CA PRO A 15 -9.69 -3.44 -6.96
C PRO A 15 -9.45 -1.93 -6.96
N GLN A 16 -10.18 -1.17 -6.15
CA GLN A 16 -9.96 0.28 -6.06
C GLN A 16 -8.65 0.60 -5.35
N CYS A 17 -8.36 -0.10 -4.25
CA CYS A 17 -7.09 0.07 -3.53
C CYS A 17 -5.92 -0.33 -4.41
N LYS A 18 -6.03 -1.46 -5.08
CA LYS A 18 -4.99 -1.93 -5.98
C LYS A 18 -4.71 -0.93 -7.10
N ALA A 19 -5.77 -0.38 -7.70
CA ALA A 19 -5.64 0.60 -8.78
C ALA A 19 -4.91 1.85 -8.31
N ILE A 20 -5.22 2.33 -7.11
CA ILE A 20 -4.56 3.52 -6.55
C ILE A 20 -3.06 3.25 -6.37
N ILE A 21 -2.71 2.09 -5.82
CA ILE A 21 -1.30 1.75 -5.62
C ILE A 21 -0.58 1.63 -6.96
N GLU A 22 -1.19 0.99 -7.95
CA GLU A 22 -0.60 0.86 -9.29
C GLU A 22 -0.38 2.21 -9.94
N GLN A 23 -1.31 3.15 -9.73
CA GLN A 23 -1.23 4.48 -10.32
C GLN A 23 -0.11 5.31 -9.71
N TYR A 24 0.05 5.26 -8.39
CA TYR A 24 0.98 6.12 -7.68
C TYR A 24 2.37 5.50 -7.52
N ALA A 25 2.42 4.20 -7.35
CA ALA A 25 3.67 3.49 -7.07
C ALA A 25 3.68 2.11 -7.76
N PRO A 26 3.70 2.09 -9.12
CA PRO A 26 3.69 0.82 -9.85
C PRO A 26 4.89 -0.06 -9.54
N GLN A 27 6.00 0.53 -9.07
CA GLN A 27 7.19 -0.23 -8.70
C GLN A 27 6.94 -1.22 -7.57
N ILE A 28 5.94 -0.98 -6.72
CA ILE A 28 5.59 -1.90 -5.64
C ILE A 28 5.17 -3.25 -6.21
N MET A 29 4.52 -3.25 -7.36
CA MET A 29 4.01 -4.47 -7.98
C MET A 29 5.11 -5.40 -8.47
N LYS A 30 6.35 -4.90 -8.56
CA LYS A 30 7.51 -5.72 -8.96
C LYS A 30 8.09 -6.53 -7.81
N TYR A 31 7.68 -6.22 -6.58
CA TYR A 31 8.17 -6.90 -5.39
C TYR A 31 7.24 -8.05 -5.03
N PRO A 32 7.73 -9.10 -4.35
CA PRO A 32 6.90 -10.25 -3.99
C PRO A 32 6.01 -9.92 -2.78
N ILE A 33 5.08 -8.99 -2.97
CA ILE A 33 4.21 -8.51 -1.89
C ILE A 33 3.30 -9.59 -1.32
N LYS A 34 3.04 -10.65 -2.08
CA LYS A 34 2.23 -11.78 -1.59
C LYS A 34 2.86 -12.47 -0.39
N LEU A 35 4.17 -12.35 -0.24
CA LEU A 35 4.86 -12.89 0.93
C LEU A 35 4.48 -12.16 2.21
N PHE A 36 3.93 -10.96 2.09
CA PHE A 36 3.56 -10.11 3.21
C PHE A 36 2.05 -9.98 3.38
N ASN A 37 1.27 -10.93 2.83
CA ASN A 37 -0.19 -10.87 2.88
C ASN A 37 -0.75 -10.74 4.29
N ARG A 38 -0.06 -11.29 5.29
CA ARG A 38 -0.50 -11.23 6.69
C ARG A 38 -0.09 -9.95 7.41
N LYS A 39 0.80 -9.16 6.82
CA LYS A 39 1.25 -7.91 7.41
C LYS A 39 0.24 -6.81 7.13
N SER A 40 0.20 -5.80 8.02
CA SER A 40 -0.64 -4.65 7.77
C SER A 40 -0.01 -3.75 6.69
N CYS A 41 -0.86 -3.02 5.98
CA CYS A 41 -0.38 -2.05 5.00
C CYS A 41 0.49 -0.98 5.64
N GLY A 42 0.17 -0.59 6.89
CA GLY A 42 0.99 0.36 7.62
C GLY A 42 2.42 -0.12 7.81
N GLU A 43 2.60 -1.37 8.24
CA GLU A 43 3.92 -1.96 8.41
C GLU A 43 4.69 -2.01 7.09
N ILE A 44 4.03 -2.43 6.02
CA ILE A 44 4.68 -2.56 4.72
C ILE A 44 5.03 -1.19 4.15
N PHE A 45 4.15 -0.20 4.31
CA PHE A 45 4.43 1.14 3.82
C PHE A 45 5.58 1.79 4.59
N ASP A 46 5.66 1.57 5.90
CA ASP A 46 6.80 2.05 6.68
C ASP A 46 8.10 1.41 6.17
N LEU A 47 8.06 0.13 5.83
CA LEU A 47 9.21 -0.58 5.31
C LEU A 47 9.64 -0.04 3.93
N VAL A 48 8.69 0.13 3.00
CA VAL A 48 9.03 0.58 1.65
C VAL A 48 9.53 2.03 1.64
N VAL A 49 9.02 2.87 2.53
CA VAL A 49 9.53 4.23 2.70
C VAL A 49 10.94 4.20 3.29
N SER A 50 11.16 3.37 4.31
CA SER A 50 12.46 3.21 4.95
C SER A 50 13.53 2.75 3.94
N LYS A 51 13.16 1.88 3.02
CA LYS A 51 14.08 1.37 1.98
C LYS A 51 14.14 2.25 0.76
N LYS A 52 13.44 3.37 0.77
CA LYS A 52 13.39 4.33 -0.34
C LYS A 52 12.84 3.73 -1.64
N ILE A 53 12.03 2.68 -1.52
CA ILE A 53 11.33 2.10 -2.66
C ILE A 53 10.25 3.06 -3.14
N VAL A 54 9.56 3.71 -2.20
CA VAL A 54 8.53 4.70 -2.45
C VAL A 54 8.85 5.95 -1.64
N PRO A 55 8.82 7.14 -2.25
CA PRO A 55 8.99 8.39 -1.50
C PRO A 55 7.89 8.54 -0.45
N GLU A 56 8.21 9.17 0.67
CA GLU A 56 7.27 9.35 1.77
C GLU A 56 6.01 10.10 1.34
N ASP A 57 6.16 11.15 0.54
CA ASP A 57 5.03 11.95 0.07
C ASP A 57 4.09 11.13 -0.81
N VAL A 58 4.63 10.25 -1.65
CA VAL A 58 3.83 9.35 -2.48
C VAL A 58 3.09 8.35 -1.60
N ALA A 59 3.77 7.77 -0.60
CA ALA A 59 3.15 6.83 0.32
C ALA A 59 1.99 7.48 1.08
N LYS A 60 2.16 8.72 1.53
CA LYS A 60 1.10 9.46 2.20
C LYS A 60 -0.08 9.76 1.27
N ALA A 61 0.20 10.05 0.02
CA ALA A 61 -0.86 10.28 -0.97
C ALA A 61 -1.68 9.02 -1.21
N ILE A 62 -1.02 7.87 -1.33
CA ILE A 62 -1.71 6.58 -1.48
C ILE A 62 -2.60 6.31 -0.28
N GLU A 63 -2.07 6.49 0.93
CA GLU A 63 -2.82 6.28 2.16
C GLU A 63 -4.07 7.17 2.22
N ALA A 64 -3.91 8.45 1.91
CA ALA A 64 -5.01 9.39 1.94
C ALA A 64 -6.09 9.03 0.92
N ARG A 65 -5.69 8.66 -0.29
CA ARG A 65 -6.65 8.29 -1.34
C ARG A 65 -7.42 7.02 -0.98
N ILE A 66 -6.74 6.03 -0.44
CA ILE A 66 -7.40 4.79 -0.04
C ILE A 66 -8.35 5.04 1.13
N ASN A 67 -7.96 5.87 2.09
CA ASN A 67 -8.82 6.20 3.21
C ASN A 67 -10.11 6.89 2.76
N GLU A 68 -10.06 7.63 1.66
CA GLU A 68 -11.27 8.27 1.12
C GLU A 68 -12.31 7.27 0.63
N ILE A 69 -11.87 6.10 0.17
CA ILE A 69 -12.78 5.08 -0.38
C ILE A 69 -13.14 4.00 0.62
N LEU A 70 -12.53 3.99 1.78
CA LEU A 70 -12.88 3.08 2.87
C LEU A 70 -13.96 3.71 3.74
#